data_181a75db8dff3b11314ed4d3b7203a7d
#
_entry.id   181a75db8dff3b11314ed4d3b7203a7d
#
_cell.length_a   1.000
_cell.length_b   1.000
_cell.length_c   1.000
_cell.angle_alpha   90.00
_cell.angle_beta   90.00
_cell.angle_gamma   90.00
#
_symmetry.space_group_name_H-M   'P 1'
#
loop_
_entity.id
_entity.type
_entity.pdbx_description
1 polymer ?
#
loop_
_entity_poly.entity_id
_entity_poly.type
_entity_poly.pdbx_seq_one_letter_code
_entity_poly.pdbx_strand_id
1 'polypeptide(L)'
;VIPRIASRLARREHGFTLIEVLVATATGLVVVFALFTVLEITLRQTSRLTDTVQADTLGRATLTRLVDELHSACIAHEFVPVQAGSTGSELRFRTGYGEGTVVEGSNAFEHRIEWTGTATPVKGGKLIDKSYKSTGSWPNLTFETTTPSKTVTVGQNIYATTEPGGKEEPIPVFQYEKYATKASESETSALGTLQIIKPPEKGGLSSEEAKTVAAVLVTFTTAPTNNKLTLFRTAEFSDLVTFAFAAPASEATIVDGPCQ
;
A
#
# COMPACT_ATOMS: atom_id res chain seq x y z
N VAL A 1 4.97 -87.96 -26.28
CA VAL A 1 5.73 -88.10 -25.04
C VAL A 1 6.29 -86.70 -24.67
N ILE A 2 5.61 -86.03 -23.80
CA ILE A 2 6.05 -84.70 -23.30
C ILE A 2 6.57 -84.91 -21.87
N PRO A 3 7.83 -84.66 -21.60
CA PRO A 3 8.34 -84.73 -20.21
C PRO A 3 7.82 -83.48 -19.41
N ARG A 4 7.09 -83.75 -18.35
CA ARG A 4 6.76 -82.77 -17.30
C ARG A 4 8.03 -82.31 -16.62
N ILE A 5 8.47 -81.09 -16.93
CA ILE A 5 9.44 -80.38 -16.13
C ILE A 5 8.68 -79.76 -14.96
N ALA A 6 8.49 -80.50 -13.89
CA ALA A 6 8.05 -79.95 -12.63
C ALA A 6 9.27 -79.28 -11.97
N SER A 7 9.50 -78.00 -12.31
CA SER A 7 10.45 -77.18 -11.57
C SER A 7 9.89 -76.95 -10.16
N ARG A 8 10.43 -77.67 -9.22
CA ARG A 8 10.25 -77.43 -7.78
C ARG A 8 10.89 -76.07 -7.45
N LEU A 9 10.08 -75.05 -7.55
CA LEU A 9 10.32 -73.81 -6.81
C LEU A 9 10.12 -74.12 -5.33
N ALA A 10 11.11 -74.75 -4.72
CA ALA A 10 11.21 -74.81 -3.27
C ALA A 10 11.37 -73.41 -2.77
N ARG A 11 10.26 -72.71 -2.52
CA ARG A 11 10.21 -71.50 -1.75
C ARG A 11 10.80 -71.84 -0.38
N ARG A 12 12.08 -71.53 -0.16
CA ARG A 12 12.66 -71.50 1.18
C ARG A 12 11.94 -70.41 1.94
N GLU A 13 10.94 -70.77 2.69
CA GLU A 13 10.32 -69.91 3.70
C GLU A 13 11.34 -69.71 4.84
N HIS A 14 12.26 -68.81 4.62
CA HIS A 14 13.11 -68.35 5.74
C HIS A 14 12.22 -67.43 6.57
N GLY A 15 11.77 -67.90 7.71
CA GLY A 15 11.08 -67.07 8.70
C GLY A 15 11.99 -65.93 9.12
N PHE A 16 11.44 -64.75 9.22
CA PHE A 16 12.18 -63.58 9.72
C PHE A 16 12.66 -63.82 11.13
N THR A 17 13.93 -63.53 11.38
CA THR A 17 14.46 -63.53 12.73
C THR A 17 13.92 -62.34 13.53
N LEU A 18 13.74 -62.51 14.84
CA LEU A 18 13.23 -61.44 15.71
C LEU A 18 14.11 -60.16 15.63
N ILE A 19 15.42 -60.36 15.47
CA ILE A 19 16.36 -59.24 15.30
C ILE A 19 16.16 -58.49 14.00
N GLU A 20 15.84 -59.16 12.91
CA GLU A 20 15.61 -58.57 11.58
C GLU A 20 14.33 -57.71 11.57
N VAL A 21 13.29 -58.18 12.24
CA VAL A 21 12.06 -57.40 12.43
C VAL A 21 12.34 -56.17 13.30
N LEU A 22 13.14 -56.29 14.36
CA LEU A 22 13.47 -55.19 15.24
C LEU A 22 14.30 -54.12 14.51
N VAL A 23 15.29 -54.53 13.72
CA VAL A 23 16.09 -53.58 12.89
C VAL A 23 15.26 -52.93 11.82
N ALA A 24 14.38 -53.68 11.13
CA ALA A 24 13.51 -53.15 10.11
C ALA A 24 12.51 -52.11 10.67
N THR A 25 11.93 -52.38 11.83
CA THR A 25 11.04 -51.42 12.50
C THR A 25 11.76 -50.17 12.97
N ALA A 26 12.96 -50.30 13.54
CA ALA A 26 13.80 -49.19 13.99
C ALA A 26 14.19 -48.29 12.79
N THR A 27 14.67 -48.87 11.69
CA THR A 27 15.02 -48.13 10.49
C THR A 27 13.79 -47.51 9.83
N GLY A 28 12.65 -48.19 9.77
CA GLY A 28 11.38 -47.67 9.30
C GLY A 28 10.93 -46.45 10.10
N LEU A 29 11.08 -46.49 11.41
CA LEU A 29 10.71 -45.40 12.30
C LEU A 29 11.57 -44.15 12.07
N VAL A 30 12.87 -44.31 11.85
CA VAL A 30 13.80 -43.20 11.50
C VAL A 30 13.39 -42.56 10.17
N VAL A 31 13.05 -43.36 9.16
CA VAL A 31 12.58 -42.86 7.88
C VAL A 31 11.28 -42.06 8.01
N VAL A 32 10.31 -42.58 8.79
CA VAL A 32 9.05 -41.87 9.04
C VAL A 32 9.28 -40.56 9.76
N PHE A 33 10.15 -40.49 10.77
CA PHE A 33 10.49 -39.21 11.42
C PHE A 33 11.16 -38.23 10.47
N ALA A 34 12.06 -38.69 9.62
CA ALA A 34 12.70 -37.85 8.62
C ALA A 34 11.66 -37.25 7.65
N LEU A 35 10.74 -38.06 7.15
CA LEU A 35 9.65 -37.61 6.27
C LEU A 35 8.71 -36.60 6.98
N PHE A 36 8.39 -36.85 8.24
CA PHE A 36 7.55 -35.96 9.03
C PHE A 36 8.20 -34.58 9.22
N THR A 37 9.52 -34.56 9.49
CA THR A 37 10.28 -33.30 9.61
C THR A 37 10.28 -32.50 8.31
N VAL A 38 10.48 -33.16 7.16
CA VAL A 38 10.42 -32.50 5.84
C VAL A 38 9.03 -31.94 5.58
N LEU A 39 7.99 -32.71 5.91
CA LEU A 39 6.61 -32.26 5.76
C LEU A 39 6.32 -31.02 6.61
N GLU A 40 6.74 -31.01 7.87
CA GLU A 40 6.54 -29.85 8.76
C GLU A 40 7.25 -28.59 8.22
N ILE A 41 8.49 -28.72 7.77
CA ILE A 41 9.23 -27.60 7.16
C ILE A 41 8.50 -27.09 5.92
N THR A 42 8.04 -27.97 5.04
CA THR A 42 7.32 -27.61 3.81
C THR A 42 6.03 -26.88 4.13
N LEU A 43 5.23 -27.36 5.08
CA LEU A 43 3.99 -26.69 5.50
C LEU A 43 4.26 -25.30 6.07
N ARG A 44 5.29 -25.14 6.89
CA ARG A 44 5.69 -23.82 7.44
C ARG A 44 6.14 -22.86 6.33
N GLN A 45 6.90 -23.32 5.35
CA GLN A 45 7.34 -22.51 4.21
C GLN A 45 6.17 -22.11 3.33
N THR A 46 5.26 -23.03 3.02
CA THR A 46 4.05 -22.74 2.22
C THR A 46 3.19 -21.68 2.91
N SER A 47 2.96 -21.78 4.22
CA SER A 47 2.23 -20.76 4.97
C SER A 47 2.89 -19.39 4.87
N ARG A 48 4.22 -19.31 4.99
CA ARG A 48 4.96 -18.05 4.86
C ARG A 48 4.80 -17.42 3.48
N LEU A 49 4.91 -18.23 2.43
CA LEU A 49 4.72 -17.77 1.04
C LEU A 49 3.30 -17.25 0.82
N THR A 50 2.30 -17.97 1.30
CA THR A 50 0.90 -17.54 1.20
C THR A 50 0.67 -16.20 1.90
N ASP A 51 1.21 -16.02 3.11
CA ASP A 51 1.11 -14.77 3.86
C ASP A 51 1.77 -13.60 3.10
N THR A 52 2.95 -13.83 2.53
CA THR A 52 3.66 -12.78 1.76
C THR A 52 2.90 -12.41 0.48
N VAL A 53 2.40 -13.39 -0.27
CA VAL A 53 1.60 -13.15 -1.48
C VAL A 53 0.30 -12.43 -1.14
N GLN A 54 -0.34 -12.75 -0.02
CA GLN A 54 -1.53 -12.04 0.44
C GLN A 54 -1.22 -10.58 0.76
N ALA A 55 -0.14 -10.30 1.50
CA ALA A 55 0.30 -8.95 1.81
C ALA A 55 0.60 -8.15 0.54
N ASP A 56 1.35 -8.74 -0.42
CA ASP A 56 1.68 -8.11 -1.70
C ASP A 56 0.41 -7.78 -2.52
N THR A 57 -0.52 -8.74 -2.62
CA THR A 57 -1.76 -8.54 -3.39
C THR A 57 -2.63 -7.42 -2.79
N LEU A 58 -2.80 -7.42 -1.46
CA LEU A 58 -3.55 -6.37 -0.76
C LEU A 58 -2.91 -4.99 -0.92
N GLY A 59 -1.58 -4.93 -0.80
CA GLY A 59 -0.85 -3.68 -0.94
C GLY A 59 -0.92 -3.12 -2.35
N ARG A 60 -0.72 -3.94 -3.38
CA ARG A 60 -0.85 -3.52 -4.78
C ARG A 60 -2.26 -3.01 -5.09
N ALA A 61 -3.29 -3.73 -4.69
CA ALA A 61 -4.67 -3.30 -4.91
C ALA A 61 -4.97 -1.96 -4.22
N THR A 62 -4.47 -1.79 -2.98
CA THR A 62 -4.61 -0.54 -2.23
C THR A 62 -3.88 0.62 -2.93
N LEU A 63 -2.63 0.41 -3.33
CA LEU A 63 -1.81 1.43 -3.98
C LEU A 63 -2.42 1.84 -5.33
N THR A 64 -2.75 0.87 -6.20
CA THR A 64 -3.36 1.14 -7.50
C THR A 64 -4.63 1.98 -7.35
N ARG A 65 -5.52 1.60 -6.45
CA ARG A 65 -6.74 2.34 -6.20
C ARG A 65 -6.45 3.76 -5.72
N LEU A 66 -5.48 3.94 -4.84
CA LEU A 66 -5.11 5.24 -4.28
C LEU A 66 -4.51 6.16 -5.37
N VAL A 67 -3.66 5.60 -6.22
CA VAL A 67 -3.08 6.29 -7.38
C VAL A 67 -4.16 6.69 -8.38
N ASP A 68 -5.09 5.79 -8.70
CA ASP A 68 -6.21 6.07 -9.61
C ASP A 68 -7.12 7.19 -9.06
N GLU A 69 -7.43 7.16 -7.76
CA GLU A 69 -8.19 8.21 -7.09
C GLU A 69 -7.43 9.56 -7.13
N LEU A 70 -6.11 9.55 -6.90
CA LEU A 70 -5.29 10.77 -6.98
C LEU A 70 -5.17 11.32 -8.40
N HIS A 71 -5.09 10.47 -9.42
CA HIS A 71 -5.09 10.90 -10.81
C HIS A 71 -6.43 11.54 -11.22
N SER A 72 -7.52 11.22 -10.53
CA SER A 72 -8.80 11.88 -10.71
C SER A 72 -8.90 13.25 -10.02
N ALA A 73 -7.85 13.62 -9.25
CA ALA A 73 -7.81 14.92 -8.60
C ALA A 73 -7.79 16.04 -9.62
N CYS A 74 -8.72 16.95 -9.47
CA CYS A 74 -8.91 18.04 -10.39
C CYS A 74 -7.95 19.18 -10.14
N ILE A 75 -7.40 19.71 -11.22
CA ILE A 75 -6.54 20.89 -11.23
C ILE A 75 -7.23 21.95 -12.09
N ALA A 76 -7.67 23.05 -11.47
CA ALA A 76 -8.21 24.21 -12.16
C ALA A 76 -7.54 25.47 -11.58
N HIS A 77 -7.69 26.60 -12.26
CA HIS A 77 -7.00 27.86 -11.97
C HIS A 77 -7.03 28.29 -10.48
N GLU A 78 -8.11 27.97 -9.76
CA GLU A 78 -8.28 28.30 -8.34
C GLU A 78 -8.23 27.06 -7.43
N PHE A 79 -8.04 25.87 -7.99
CA PHE A 79 -8.10 24.60 -7.26
C PHE A 79 -6.79 23.85 -7.36
N VAL A 80 -6.19 23.69 -6.22
CA VAL A 80 -4.99 22.86 -6.07
C VAL A 80 -5.40 21.40 -5.85
N PRO A 81 -4.65 20.44 -6.39
CA PRO A 81 -4.98 19.04 -6.24
C PRO A 81 -5.01 18.60 -4.77
N VAL A 82 -4.05 19.04 -3.98
CA VAL A 82 -3.97 18.74 -2.55
C VAL A 82 -4.49 19.92 -1.75
N GLN A 83 -5.36 19.67 -0.79
CA GLN A 83 -6.00 20.70 0.00
C GLN A 83 -5.23 21.00 1.30
N ALA A 84 -5.37 22.23 1.78
CA ALA A 84 -4.87 22.63 3.09
C ALA A 84 -5.40 21.69 4.21
N GLY A 85 -4.59 21.49 5.25
CA GLY A 85 -4.89 20.57 6.33
C GLY A 85 -4.52 19.11 6.05
N SER A 86 -3.95 18.79 4.89
CA SER A 86 -3.35 17.49 4.62
C SER A 86 -2.13 17.28 5.53
N THR A 87 -2.01 16.07 6.10
CA THR A 87 -0.95 15.68 7.05
C THR A 87 -0.24 14.42 6.56
N GLY A 88 0.76 13.95 7.29
CA GLY A 88 1.40 12.66 6.99
C GLY A 88 0.49 11.43 7.15
N SER A 89 -0.66 11.57 7.79
CA SER A 89 -1.66 10.50 8.00
C SER A 89 -3.02 10.77 7.35
N GLU A 90 -3.25 11.97 6.84
CA GLU A 90 -4.51 12.37 6.18
C GLU A 90 -4.20 13.16 4.91
N LEU A 91 -4.66 12.65 3.78
CA LEU A 91 -4.57 13.29 2.49
C LEU A 91 -5.94 13.84 2.08
N ARG A 92 -6.00 15.12 1.73
CA ARG A 92 -7.22 15.81 1.27
C ARG A 92 -7.04 16.25 -0.17
N PHE A 93 -7.96 15.87 -1.03
CA PHE A 93 -7.99 16.29 -2.43
C PHE A 93 -9.42 16.41 -2.95
N ARG A 94 -9.60 17.01 -4.11
CA ARG A 94 -10.93 17.23 -4.68
C ARG A 94 -11.03 16.62 -6.06
N THR A 95 -12.22 16.08 -6.37
CA THR A 95 -12.53 15.45 -7.67
C THR A 95 -13.82 15.98 -8.22
N GLY A 96 -14.09 15.73 -9.51
CA GLY A 96 -15.37 16.02 -10.13
C GLY A 96 -15.63 17.50 -10.46
N TYR A 97 -14.58 18.31 -10.50
CA TYR A 97 -14.67 19.67 -11.01
C TYR A 97 -14.62 19.63 -12.54
N GLY A 98 -15.70 19.92 -13.21
CA GLY A 98 -15.60 20.19 -14.64
C GLY A 98 -16.42 19.32 -15.57
N GLU A 99 -17.25 18.44 -15.12
CA GLU A 99 -18.32 17.96 -15.99
C GLU A 99 -19.23 19.14 -16.32
N GLY A 100 -19.14 19.56 -17.56
CA GLY A 100 -19.68 20.74 -18.14
C GLY A 100 -21.10 21.06 -17.72
N THR A 101 -21.35 22.37 -17.60
CA THR A 101 -22.60 22.97 -17.18
C THR A 101 -23.00 22.62 -15.75
N VAL A 102 -22.65 23.51 -14.87
CA VAL A 102 -23.14 23.54 -13.48
C VAL A 102 -24.64 23.64 -13.47
N VAL A 103 -25.30 22.49 -13.59
CA VAL A 103 -26.68 22.34 -13.20
C VAL A 103 -26.67 22.08 -11.70
N GLU A 104 -27.61 22.66 -10.96
CA GLU A 104 -27.81 22.41 -9.52
C GLU A 104 -27.52 20.98 -9.13
N GLY A 105 -26.46 20.75 -8.35
CA GLY A 105 -26.00 19.43 -7.93
C GLY A 105 -24.62 19.09 -8.49
N SER A 106 -23.61 19.97 -8.30
CA SER A 106 -22.23 19.66 -8.67
C SER A 106 -21.82 18.29 -8.15
N ASN A 107 -21.26 17.45 -9.02
CA ASN A 107 -20.70 16.15 -8.65
C ASN A 107 -19.30 16.28 -8.04
N ALA A 108 -18.91 17.48 -7.59
CA ALA A 108 -17.64 17.70 -6.95
C ALA A 108 -17.63 17.12 -5.53
N PHE A 109 -16.56 16.41 -5.22
CA PHE A 109 -16.35 15.81 -3.91
C PHE A 109 -14.99 16.22 -3.36
N GLU A 110 -14.92 16.44 -2.04
CA GLU A 110 -13.67 16.48 -1.31
C GLU A 110 -13.45 15.10 -0.69
N HIS A 111 -12.36 14.46 -1.06
CA HIS A 111 -11.91 13.19 -0.51
C HIS A 111 -10.93 13.44 0.63
N ARG A 112 -11.10 12.72 1.71
CA ARG A 112 -10.16 12.67 2.83
C ARG A 112 -9.79 11.23 3.07
N ILE A 113 -8.57 10.88 2.66
CA ILE A 113 -8.02 9.54 2.89
C ILE A 113 -7.25 9.59 4.19
N GLU A 114 -7.76 8.91 5.20
CA GLU A 114 -7.22 8.88 6.54
C GLU A 114 -6.61 7.51 6.85
N TRP A 115 -5.36 7.50 7.31
CA TRP A 115 -4.75 6.34 7.91
C TRP A 115 -5.03 6.30 9.41
N THR A 116 -5.68 5.25 9.88
CA THR A 116 -6.13 5.10 11.29
C THR A 116 -5.12 4.37 12.19
N GLY A 117 -3.96 4.01 11.67
CA GLY A 117 -2.89 3.39 12.43
C GLY A 117 -2.14 4.38 13.34
N THR A 118 -1.17 3.87 14.07
CA THR A 118 -0.25 4.69 14.85
C THR A 118 1.19 4.38 14.44
N ALA A 119 1.98 5.43 14.32
CA ALA A 119 3.40 5.31 13.98
C ALA A 119 4.23 4.90 15.21
N THR A 120 3.84 5.34 16.40
CA THR A 120 4.57 5.08 17.65
C THR A 120 3.61 4.79 18.80
N PRO A 121 3.54 3.58 19.38
CA PRO A 121 4.13 2.35 18.85
C PRO A 121 3.49 1.94 17.51
N VAL A 122 4.27 1.28 16.64
CA VAL A 122 3.80 0.90 15.32
C VAL A 122 2.59 -0.03 15.41
N LYS A 123 1.45 0.47 14.98
CA LYS A 123 0.19 -0.27 14.98
C LYS A 123 -0.48 -0.12 13.62
N GLY A 124 -0.78 -1.25 13.00
CA GLY A 124 -1.50 -1.29 11.74
C GLY A 124 -2.88 -0.69 11.84
N GLY A 125 -3.28 -0.01 10.78
CA GLY A 125 -4.56 0.63 10.64
C GLY A 125 -5.22 0.30 9.32
N LYS A 126 -6.18 1.15 8.97
CA LYS A 126 -6.88 1.12 7.70
C LYS A 126 -6.64 2.44 6.99
N LEU A 127 -6.65 2.42 5.67
CA LEU A 127 -6.85 3.60 4.86
C LEU A 127 -8.34 3.72 4.57
N ILE A 128 -8.94 4.82 4.99
CA ILE A 128 -10.37 5.08 4.88
C ILE A 128 -10.55 6.35 4.04
N ASP A 129 -11.22 6.23 2.90
CA ASP A 129 -11.67 7.37 2.11
C ASP A 129 -13.04 7.85 2.61
N LYS A 130 -13.11 9.11 2.98
CA LYS A 130 -14.33 9.84 3.35
C LYS A 130 -14.60 10.89 2.29
N SER A 131 -15.68 10.74 1.52
CA SER A 131 -16.07 11.67 0.47
C SER A 131 -17.11 12.64 1.00
N TYR A 132 -16.89 13.94 0.80
CA TYR A 132 -17.77 15.03 1.20
C TYR A 132 -18.31 15.72 -0.04
N LYS A 133 -19.62 15.81 -0.16
CA LYS A 133 -20.28 16.43 -1.31
C LYS A 133 -20.15 17.94 -1.26
N SER A 134 -20.00 18.57 -2.43
CA SER A 134 -20.07 20.01 -2.55
C SER A 134 -21.50 20.54 -2.49
N THR A 135 -21.61 21.78 -2.05
CA THR A 135 -22.83 22.59 -2.09
C THR A 135 -22.52 23.94 -2.70
N GLY A 136 -23.52 24.62 -3.27
CA GLY A 136 -23.35 25.89 -3.96
C GLY A 136 -23.16 25.69 -5.46
N SER A 137 -22.80 26.77 -6.15
CA SER A 137 -22.54 26.80 -7.58
C SER A 137 -21.13 27.32 -7.87
N TRP A 138 -20.56 26.85 -8.96
CA TRP A 138 -19.28 27.34 -9.47
C TRP A 138 -19.26 28.85 -9.64
N PRO A 139 -18.21 29.60 -9.29
CA PRO A 139 -16.96 29.11 -8.71
C PRO A 139 -16.98 28.95 -7.17
N ASN A 140 -18.09 29.29 -6.50
CA ASN A 140 -18.20 29.36 -5.04
C ASN A 140 -18.72 28.06 -4.45
N LEU A 141 -18.02 26.95 -4.70
CA LEU A 141 -18.34 25.66 -4.11
C LEU A 141 -17.85 25.59 -2.67
N THR A 142 -18.72 25.13 -1.79
CA THR A 142 -18.39 24.78 -0.38
C THR A 142 -18.56 23.31 -0.17
N PHE A 143 -17.70 22.70 0.65
CA PHE A 143 -17.75 21.27 0.96
C PHE A 143 -18.25 21.07 2.38
N GLU A 144 -19.11 20.09 2.54
CA GLU A 144 -19.53 19.67 3.88
C GLU A 144 -18.31 19.12 4.62
N THR A 145 -18.10 19.53 5.87
CA THR A 145 -16.91 19.14 6.64
C THR A 145 -17.19 18.17 7.77
N THR A 146 -18.47 18.01 8.14
CA THR A 146 -18.88 17.26 9.34
C THR A 146 -19.34 15.85 9.06
N THR A 147 -20.16 15.67 8.01
CA THR A 147 -20.77 14.35 7.73
C THR A 147 -20.35 13.87 6.35
N PRO A 148 -19.54 12.82 6.23
CA PRO A 148 -19.19 12.29 4.92
C PRO A 148 -20.41 11.70 4.23
N SER A 149 -20.59 12.00 2.94
CA SER A 149 -21.64 11.41 2.12
C SER A 149 -21.38 9.93 1.82
N LYS A 150 -20.09 9.54 1.80
CA LYS A 150 -19.67 8.15 1.62
C LYS A 150 -18.39 7.88 2.40
N THR A 151 -18.28 6.69 2.96
CA THR A 151 -17.07 6.21 3.62
C THR A 151 -16.71 4.84 3.07
N VAL A 152 -15.48 4.69 2.57
CA VAL A 152 -15.00 3.45 1.97
C VAL A 152 -13.65 3.07 2.57
N THR A 153 -13.46 1.81 2.91
CA THR A 153 -12.14 1.30 3.27
C THR A 153 -11.34 1.00 1.99
N VAL A 154 -10.26 1.74 1.79
CA VAL A 154 -9.36 1.60 0.63
C VAL A 154 -8.37 0.46 0.87
N GLY A 155 -7.83 0.36 2.08
CA GLY A 155 -6.87 -0.67 2.46
C GLY A 155 -6.97 -1.06 3.93
N GLN A 156 -6.53 -2.27 4.24
CA GLN A 156 -6.49 -2.82 5.61
C GLN A 156 -5.09 -3.36 5.93
N ASN A 157 -4.78 -3.47 7.21
CA ASN A 157 -3.47 -3.92 7.69
C ASN A 157 -2.32 -3.08 7.13
N ILE A 158 -2.53 -1.77 7.10
CA ILE A 158 -1.58 -0.77 6.63
C ILE A 158 -0.76 -0.27 7.81
N TYR A 159 0.55 -0.29 7.67
CA TYR A 159 1.53 0.16 8.65
C TYR A 159 2.38 1.27 8.07
N ALA A 160 2.79 2.21 8.90
CA ALA A 160 3.83 3.15 8.52
C ALA A 160 5.15 2.38 8.29
N THR A 161 5.88 2.76 7.26
CA THR A 161 7.19 2.20 6.96
C THR A 161 8.22 2.75 7.95
N THR A 162 9.17 1.93 8.37
CA THR A 162 10.30 2.34 9.21
C THR A 162 11.60 2.23 8.40
N GLU A 163 12.47 3.22 8.50
CA GLU A 163 13.77 3.16 7.81
C GLU A 163 14.62 1.98 8.30
N PRO A 164 15.30 1.26 7.39
CA PRO A 164 16.22 0.21 7.75
C PRO A 164 17.46 0.83 8.40
N GLY A 165 17.59 0.69 9.73
CA GLY A 165 18.77 1.18 10.45
C GLY A 165 18.52 1.66 11.87
N GLY A 166 17.29 1.63 12.37
CA GLY A 166 16.99 1.64 13.81
C GLY A 166 17.11 2.97 14.53
N LYS A 167 17.14 4.12 13.84
CA LYS A 167 16.81 5.43 14.42
C LYS A 167 15.50 5.90 13.79
N GLU A 168 14.46 5.49 14.40
CA GLU A 168 13.20 5.16 13.79
C GLU A 168 12.23 6.30 13.99
N GLU A 169 12.33 7.30 13.16
CA GLU A 169 11.13 8.08 12.89
C GLU A 169 10.37 7.32 11.79
N PRO A 170 9.13 6.90 12.05
CA PRO A 170 8.32 6.24 11.04
C PRO A 170 8.07 7.20 9.88
N ILE A 171 8.27 6.69 8.67
CA ILE A 171 7.99 7.45 7.44
C ILE A 171 6.48 7.70 7.40
N PRO A 172 6.02 8.95 7.24
CA PRO A 172 4.61 9.25 7.06
C PRO A 172 4.02 8.53 5.86
N VAL A 173 2.76 8.11 5.95
CA VAL A 173 2.08 7.43 4.82
C VAL A 173 1.95 8.35 3.62
N PHE A 174 1.75 9.64 3.84
CA PHE A 174 1.70 10.67 2.81
C PHE A 174 2.82 11.68 3.02
N GLN A 175 3.61 11.89 1.98
CA GLN A 175 4.62 12.94 1.92
C GLN A 175 4.32 13.84 0.72
N TYR A 176 4.54 15.12 0.87
CA TYR A 176 4.23 16.12 -0.14
C TYR A 176 5.51 16.70 -0.69
N GLU A 177 5.59 16.85 -1.99
CA GLU A 177 6.77 17.36 -2.67
C GLU A 177 6.41 18.56 -3.55
N LYS A 178 7.34 19.52 -3.63
CA LYS A 178 7.26 20.71 -4.48
C LYS A 178 8.49 20.82 -5.36
N TYR A 179 8.38 21.55 -6.46
CA TYR A 179 9.55 21.89 -7.25
C TYR A 179 10.44 22.92 -6.54
N ALA A 180 11.74 22.70 -6.59
CA ALA A 180 12.72 23.69 -6.14
C ALA A 180 12.63 24.95 -7.00
N THR A 181 12.35 26.09 -6.38
CA THR A 181 12.21 27.39 -7.07
C THR A 181 13.54 28.13 -7.22
N LYS A 182 14.54 27.77 -6.45
CA LYS A 182 15.92 28.30 -6.51
C LYS A 182 16.91 27.18 -6.28
N ALA A 183 18.01 27.21 -7.01
CA ALA A 183 19.19 26.45 -6.60
C ALA A 183 19.65 27.05 -5.27
N SER A 184 19.49 26.31 -4.17
CA SER A 184 20.05 26.68 -2.87
C SER A 184 21.56 26.56 -2.99
N GLU A 185 22.30 27.60 -2.65
CA GLU A 185 23.78 27.58 -2.64
C GLU A 185 24.37 26.53 -1.70
N SER A 186 23.54 25.98 -0.80
CA SER A 186 23.91 24.97 0.20
C SER A 186 23.42 23.56 -0.11
N GLU A 187 22.44 23.40 -1.00
CA GLU A 187 21.91 22.08 -1.40
C GLU A 187 22.05 21.93 -2.91
N THR A 188 22.59 20.80 -3.34
CA THR A 188 22.86 20.42 -4.74
C THR A 188 21.58 20.19 -5.56
N SER A 189 20.49 20.84 -5.19
CA SER A 189 19.18 20.69 -5.86
C SER A 189 19.14 21.56 -7.10
N ALA A 190 19.22 20.92 -8.28
CA ALA A 190 19.01 21.60 -9.55
C ALA A 190 17.56 22.14 -9.64
N LEU A 191 17.37 23.26 -10.33
CA LEU A 191 16.04 23.78 -10.67
C LEU A 191 15.17 22.67 -11.27
N GLY A 192 13.95 22.52 -10.74
CA GLY A 192 13.00 21.49 -11.19
C GLY A 192 13.13 20.14 -10.46
N THR A 193 14.02 19.99 -9.49
CA THR A 193 14.03 18.82 -8.61
C THR A 193 12.91 18.90 -7.58
N LEU A 194 12.35 17.75 -7.24
CA LEU A 194 11.33 17.64 -6.20
C LEU A 194 11.98 17.75 -4.81
N GLN A 195 11.35 18.52 -3.94
CA GLN A 195 11.75 18.71 -2.55
C GLN A 195 10.60 18.43 -1.62
N ILE A 196 10.87 17.69 -0.54
CA ILE A 196 9.84 17.33 0.46
C ILE A 196 9.40 18.60 1.21
N ILE A 197 8.08 18.79 1.25
CA ILE A 197 7.44 19.73 2.14
C ILE A 197 7.24 18.98 3.48
N LYS A 198 7.82 19.51 4.57
CA LYS A 198 7.56 18.98 5.91
C LYS A 198 6.33 19.69 6.49
N PRO A 199 5.14 19.07 6.46
CA PRO A 199 3.98 19.68 7.10
C PRO A 199 4.25 19.80 8.61
N PRO A 200 3.78 20.87 9.28
CA PRO A 200 3.90 21.00 10.71
C PRO A 200 3.20 19.83 11.40
N GLU A 201 3.75 19.37 12.54
CA GLU A 201 3.21 18.23 13.31
C GLU A 201 1.75 18.43 13.74
N LYS A 202 1.32 19.68 13.84
CA LYS A 202 -0.07 20.06 14.14
C LYS A 202 -0.59 21.01 13.07
N GLY A 203 -1.73 20.68 12.48
CA GLY A 203 -2.46 21.54 11.55
C GLY A 203 -2.33 21.19 10.06
N GLY A 204 -1.37 20.34 9.68
CA GLY A 204 -1.17 19.94 8.28
C GLY A 204 -0.65 21.08 7.39
N LEU A 205 -0.70 20.86 6.07
CA LEU A 205 -0.30 21.85 5.06
C LEU A 205 -1.12 23.13 5.20
N SER A 206 -0.44 24.27 5.15
CA SER A 206 -1.08 25.57 5.00
C SER A 206 -1.67 25.72 3.58
N SER A 207 -2.53 26.72 3.38
CA SER A 207 -3.08 27.02 2.04
C SER A 207 -2.01 27.40 1.03
N GLU A 208 -0.92 28.07 1.47
CA GLU A 208 0.16 28.45 0.57
C GLU A 208 1.04 27.25 0.22
N GLU A 209 1.34 26.36 1.17
CA GLU A 209 2.09 25.14 0.91
C GLU A 209 1.31 24.20 -0.02
N ALA A 210 -0.01 24.04 0.21
CA ALA A 210 -0.87 23.21 -0.63
C ALA A 210 -0.84 23.64 -2.11
N LYS A 211 -0.77 24.94 -2.40
CA LYS A 211 -0.63 25.49 -3.76
C LYS A 211 0.70 25.10 -4.43
N THR A 212 1.72 24.77 -3.67
CA THR A 212 3.03 24.41 -4.19
C THR A 212 3.26 22.92 -4.36
N VAL A 213 2.31 22.09 -3.92
CA VAL A 213 2.44 20.63 -4.03
C VAL A 213 2.44 20.21 -5.49
N ALA A 214 3.53 19.60 -5.91
CA ALA A 214 3.74 19.07 -7.27
C ALA A 214 3.55 17.56 -7.34
N ALA A 215 3.81 16.87 -6.22
CA ALA A 215 3.67 15.42 -6.13
C ALA A 215 3.30 14.98 -4.72
N VAL A 216 2.69 13.81 -4.62
CA VAL A 216 2.44 13.10 -3.37
C VAL A 216 3.13 11.76 -3.44
N LEU A 217 4.06 11.53 -2.51
CA LEU A 217 4.67 10.23 -2.30
C LEU A 217 3.82 9.47 -1.28
N VAL A 218 3.32 8.33 -1.68
CA VAL A 218 2.57 7.41 -0.83
C VAL A 218 3.47 6.25 -0.44
N THR A 219 3.72 6.06 0.85
CA THR A 219 4.59 4.99 1.35
C THR A 219 3.93 4.27 2.50
N PHE A 220 3.79 2.96 2.40
CA PHE A 220 3.25 2.13 3.46
C PHE A 220 3.71 0.69 3.37
N THR A 221 3.58 -0.03 4.47
CA THR A 221 3.84 -1.46 4.58
C THR A 221 2.54 -2.20 4.84
N THR A 222 2.32 -3.33 4.17
CA THR A 222 1.18 -4.21 4.41
C THR A 222 1.59 -5.49 5.11
N ALA A 223 0.70 -6.03 5.93
CA ALA A 223 0.86 -7.31 6.58
C ALA A 223 -0.30 -8.26 6.25
N PRO A 224 -0.09 -9.58 6.36
CA PRO A 224 -1.16 -10.56 6.15
C PRO A 224 -2.29 -10.40 7.17
N THR A 225 -3.47 -10.88 6.85
CA THR A 225 -4.70 -10.70 7.65
C THR A 225 -4.61 -11.33 9.05
N ASN A 226 -3.72 -12.29 9.26
CA ASN A 226 -3.50 -12.93 10.54
C ASN A 226 -2.78 -12.06 11.60
N ASN A 227 -2.54 -10.79 11.26
CA ASN A 227 -2.06 -9.71 12.14
C ASN A 227 -0.72 -9.98 12.87
N LYS A 228 0.11 -10.87 12.33
CA LYS A 228 1.46 -11.09 12.85
C LYS A 228 2.45 -10.25 12.03
N LEU A 229 2.78 -9.08 12.56
CA LEU A 229 3.85 -8.24 12.02
C LEU A 229 5.20 -8.94 12.24
N THR A 230 5.59 -9.78 11.31
CA THR A 230 6.93 -10.35 11.28
C THR A 230 7.63 -9.83 10.05
N LEU A 231 8.84 -9.32 10.19
CA LEU A 231 9.68 -8.72 9.14
C LEU A 231 9.77 -9.52 7.81
N PHE A 232 9.44 -10.81 7.86
CA PHE A 232 9.50 -11.70 6.69
C PHE A 232 8.15 -11.91 5.97
N ARG A 233 7.09 -11.21 6.39
CA ARG A 233 5.73 -11.40 5.87
C ARG A 233 5.05 -10.09 5.48
N THR A 234 5.79 -9.01 5.50
CA THR A 234 5.31 -7.68 5.10
C THR A 234 5.79 -7.35 3.70
N ALA A 235 5.00 -6.59 2.97
CA ALA A 235 5.38 -6.01 1.69
C ALA A 235 5.34 -4.48 1.82
N GLU A 236 6.40 -3.82 1.38
CA GLU A 236 6.52 -2.37 1.35
C GLU A 236 6.11 -1.86 -0.02
N PHE A 237 5.38 -0.76 -0.04
CA PHE A 237 4.89 -0.09 -1.23
C PHE A 237 5.23 1.38 -1.15
N SER A 238 5.73 1.90 -2.27
CA SER A 238 6.02 3.31 -2.43
C SER A 238 5.73 3.71 -3.87
N ASP A 239 4.97 4.78 -4.06
CA ASP A 239 4.70 5.36 -5.37
C ASP A 239 4.59 6.87 -5.29
N LEU A 240 5.09 7.54 -6.32
CA LEU A 240 5.10 8.99 -6.44
C LEU A 240 4.09 9.43 -7.49
N VAL A 241 3.00 10.00 -7.03
CA VAL A 241 1.96 10.56 -7.91
C VAL A 241 2.27 12.02 -8.18
N THR A 242 2.63 12.33 -9.43
CA THR A 242 2.91 13.70 -9.88
C THR A 242 1.67 14.33 -10.50
N PHE A 243 1.44 15.60 -10.19
CA PHE A 243 0.37 16.37 -10.79
C PHE A 243 0.90 17.14 -12.01
N ALA A 244 0.40 16.82 -13.20
CA ALA A 244 0.94 17.27 -14.48
C ALA A 244 0.95 18.80 -14.67
N PHE A 245 0.24 19.56 -13.83
CA PHE A 245 0.07 21.01 -13.97
C PHE A 245 0.67 21.84 -12.82
N ALA A 246 1.35 21.23 -11.90
CA ALA A 246 2.17 21.96 -10.94
C ALA A 246 3.41 22.53 -11.65
N ALA A 247 3.20 23.33 -12.69
CA ALA A 247 4.29 24.01 -13.37
C ALA A 247 5.00 24.96 -12.39
N PRO A 248 6.31 25.03 -12.42
CA PRO A 248 7.03 26.09 -11.70
C PRO A 248 6.47 27.42 -12.18
N ALA A 249 6.14 28.30 -11.27
CA ALA A 249 5.47 29.57 -11.46
C ALA A 249 6.08 30.45 -12.58
N SER A 250 5.82 30.12 -13.80
CA SER A 250 5.85 31.03 -14.94
C SER A 250 4.40 31.29 -15.30
N GLU A 251 4.06 32.53 -15.52
CA GLU A 251 2.75 33.05 -15.90
C GLU A 251 2.14 32.36 -17.14
N ALA A 252 2.07 31.04 -17.13
CA ALA A 252 1.32 30.30 -18.11
C ALA A 252 -0.15 30.55 -17.82
N THR A 253 -0.80 31.27 -18.69
CA THR A 253 -2.25 31.35 -18.80
C THR A 253 -2.80 29.94 -18.72
N ILE A 254 -3.25 29.56 -17.54
CA ILE A 254 -3.95 28.29 -17.33
C ILE A 254 -5.26 28.47 -18.06
N VAL A 255 -5.41 27.80 -19.18
CA VAL A 255 -6.64 27.78 -19.94
C VAL A 255 -7.68 27.13 -19.04
N ASP A 256 -8.80 27.84 -18.82
CA ASP A 256 -9.96 27.31 -18.11
C ASP A 256 -10.50 26.08 -18.87
N GLY A 257 -9.90 24.95 -18.63
CA GLY A 257 -10.36 23.66 -19.12
C GLY A 257 -11.05 22.88 -18.00
N PRO A 258 -12.16 22.20 -18.30
CA PRO A 258 -12.75 21.29 -17.34
C PRO A 258 -11.74 20.19 -16.99
N CYS A 259 -11.79 19.75 -15.76
CA CYS A 259 -11.07 18.54 -15.35
C CYS A 259 -11.60 17.35 -16.14
N GLN A 260 -10.78 16.71 -16.94
CA GLN A 260 -11.10 15.50 -17.69
C GLN A 260 -10.62 14.29 -16.94
#